data_d34718f2a79ae85190020b736adba6da
#
_entry.id   d34718f2a79ae85190020b736adba6da
#
_cell.length_a   1.000
_cell.length_b   1.000
_cell.length_c   1.000
_cell.angle_alpha   90.00
_cell.angle_beta   90.00
_cell.angle_gamma   90.00
#
_symmetry.space_group_name_H-M   'P 1'
#
loop_
_entity.id
_entity.type
_entity.pdbx_description
1 polymer ?
#
loop_
_entity_poly.entity_id
_entity_poly.type
_entity_poly.pdbx_seq_one_letter_code
_entity_poly.pdbx_strand_id
1 'polypeptide(L)'
;CQDVDIPVWRWHGDVAQTQKRKLLKHPSGILQITPESLESFMINKHMDIPHLFGGLKYIVVDELHSFLRSDRGGQTFCLIERLSKLAGVNPRRIGLSATIGNLKEASAFLGAGSNRKTVAPKVQNQPQIWHLSMEHFYQTDPQASSKDFDPSQIEPKTDQAPELADPGIGYIFEHTRGRKCLVVTNSREECEAVCQE
;
A
#
# COMPACT_ATOMS: atom_id res chain seq x y z
N CYS A 1 3.61 -17.33 22.90
CA CYS A 1 3.88 -15.87 22.81
C CYS A 1 3.02 -15.21 23.87
N GLN A 2 3.65 -14.56 24.85
CA GLN A 2 2.91 -13.69 25.75
C GLN A 2 2.46 -12.48 24.90
N ASP A 3 1.16 -12.19 24.89
CA ASP A 3 0.60 -11.00 24.26
C ASP A 3 1.17 -9.77 24.99
N VAL A 4 2.10 -9.10 24.33
CA VAL A 4 2.62 -7.84 24.83
C VAL A 4 1.62 -6.78 24.39
N ASP A 5 0.89 -6.24 25.36
CA ASP A 5 -0.08 -5.15 25.12
C ASP A 5 0.66 -3.84 24.84
N ILE A 6 1.06 -3.64 23.58
CA ILE A 6 1.72 -2.42 23.13
C ILE A 6 0.68 -1.51 22.46
N PRO A 7 0.43 -0.31 22.95
CA PRO A 7 -0.55 0.60 22.35
C PRO A 7 -0.12 0.99 20.94
N VAL A 8 -1.08 0.97 20.01
CA VAL A 8 -0.92 1.40 18.63
C VAL A 8 -1.71 2.68 18.40
N TRP A 9 -1.01 3.72 17.97
CA TRP A 9 -1.57 5.04 17.69
C TRP A 9 -1.55 5.30 16.19
N ARG A 10 -2.54 6.04 15.70
CA ARG A 10 -2.60 6.49 14.31
C ARG A 10 -2.56 8.02 14.28
N TRP A 11 -1.86 8.56 13.27
CA TRP A 11 -1.76 10.00 13.07
C TRP A 11 -2.02 10.35 11.62
N HIS A 12 -3.26 10.66 11.29
CA HIS A 12 -3.74 11.17 10.00
C HIS A 12 -4.91 12.13 10.22
N GLY A 13 -5.45 12.72 9.14
CA GLY A 13 -6.50 13.74 9.22
C GLY A 13 -7.71 13.31 10.04
N ASP A 14 -8.23 12.11 9.79
CA ASP A 14 -9.50 11.60 10.33
C ASP A 14 -9.41 11.10 11.79
N VAL A 15 -8.22 11.08 12.38
CA VAL A 15 -8.05 10.63 13.77
C VAL A 15 -8.53 11.70 14.74
N ALA A 16 -9.40 11.29 15.66
CA ALA A 16 -9.97 12.16 16.69
C ALA A 16 -8.88 12.89 17.51
N GLN A 17 -9.07 14.17 17.74
CA GLN A 17 -8.15 15.03 18.50
C GLN A 17 -7.88 14.52 19.92
N THR A 18 -8.85 13.82 20.51
CA THR A 18 -8.71 13.21 21.84
C THR A 18 -7.61 12.15 21.88
N GLN A 19 -7.49 11.31 20.83
CA GLN A 19 -6.43 10.30 20.71
C GLN A 19 -5.06 10.97 20.52
N LYS A 20 -4.98 11.99 19.65
CA LYS A 20 -3.76 12.77 19.43
C LYS A 20 -3.26 13.43 20.71
N ARG A 21 -4.17 13.99 21.53
CA ARG A 21 -3.84 14.58 22.85
C ARG A 21 -3.37 13.55 23.86
N LYS A 22 -3.95 12.33 23.88
CA LYS A 22 -3.50 11.25 24.77
C LYS A 22 -2.07 10.83 24.45
N LEU A 23 -1.77 10.63 23.15
CA LEU A 23 -0.41 10.29 22.71
C LEU A 23 0.60 11.39 23.10
N LEU A 24 0.26 12.66 22.90
CA LEU A 24 1.14 13.78 23.26
C LEU A 24 1.37 13.89 24.78
N LYS A 25 0.42 13.48 25.60
CA LYS A 25 0.59 13.47 27.07
C LYS A 25 1.50 12.33 27.54
N HIS A 26 1.35 11.15 26.96
CA HIS A 26 2.06 9.93 27.35
C HIS A 26 2.58 9.18 26.13
N PRO A 27 3.68 9.65 25.52
CA PRO A 27 4.26 9.01 24.34
C PRO A 27 4.72 7.59 24.65
N SER A 28 4.07 6.60 24.03
CA SER A 28 4.43 5.18 24.20
C SER A 28 3.88 4.34 23.07
N GLY A 29 4.46 3.16 22.84
CA GLY A 29 3.95 2.20 21.88
C GLY A 29 4.39 2.44 20.44
N ILE A 30 3.52 2.16 19.49
CA ILE A 30 3.75 2.25 18.05
C ILE A 30 2.91 3.40 17.49
N LEU A 31 3.55 4.30 16.75
CA LEU A 31 2.87 5.37 16.01
C LEU A 31 2.88 5.05 14.52
N GLN A 32 1.70 4.88 13.94
CA GLN A 32 1.50 4.80 12.49
C GLN A 32 1.24 6.21 11.95
N ILE A 33 2.11 6.65 11.05
CA ILE A 33 2.07 8.00 10.47
C ILE A 33 2.53 7.95 9.02
N THR A 34 1.90 8.73 8.14
CA THR A 34 2.39 8.91 6.77
C THR A 34 3.47 9.98 6.69
N PRO A 35 4.34 9.98 5.67
CA PRO A 35 5.36 11.02 5.51
C PRO A 35 4.76 12.44 5.50
N GLU A 36 3.64 12.63 4.83
CA GLU A 36 2.96 13.92 4.71
C GLU A 36 2.42 14.39 6.08
N SER A 37 1.88 13.45 6.85
CA SER A 37 1.41 13.75 8.21
C SER A 37 2.57 14.06 9.16
N LEU A 38 3.72 13.39 8.98
CA LEU A 38 4.93 13.67 9.75
C LEU A 38 5.48 15.06 9.40
N GLU A 39 5.52 15.42 8.12
CA GLU A 39 5.93 16.76 7.69
C GLU A 39 5.03 17.84 8.28
N SER A 40 3.72 17.68 8.17
CA SER A 40 2.74 18.58 8.78
C SER A 40 2.94 18.70 10.30
N PHE A 41 3.22 17.58 10.96
CA PHE A 41 3.53 17.58 12.40
C PHE A 41 4.79 18.39 12.71
N MET A 42 5.86 18.18 11.94
CA MET A 42 7.13 18.87 12.12
C MET A 42 7.03 20.38 11.88
N ILE A 43 6.14 20.81 10.98
CA ILE A 43 5.90 22.24 10.72
C ILE A 43 5.08 22.86 11.85
N ASN A 44 3.96 22.23 12.24
CA ASN A 44 2.97 22.81 13.12
C ASN A 44 3.22 22.57 14.62
N LYS A 45 4.02 21.54 14.95
CA LYS A 45 4.25 21.06 16.32
C LYS A 45 5.72 20.74 16.60
N HIS A 46 6.63 21.53 16.01
CA HIS A 46 8.07 21.27 16.17
C HIS A 46 8.56 21.25 17.62
N MET A 47 7.92 22.02 18.51
CA MET A 47 8.25 22.05 19.94
C MET A 47 7.91 20.75 20.66
N ASP A 48 6.95 19.96 20.14
CA ASP A 48 6.54 18.69 20.72
C ASP A 48 7.44 17.52 20.30
N ILE A 49 8.32 17.72 19.29
CA ILE A 49 9.16 16.66 18.72
C ILE A 49 10.08 16.01 19.74
N PRO A 50 10.86 16.74 20.57
CA PRO A 50 11.72 16.12 21.56
C PRO A 50 10.94 15.30 22.60
N HIS A 51 9.76 15.79 22.98
CA HIS A 51 8.88 15.09 23.92
C HIS A 51 8.29 13.81 23.32
N LEU A 52 7.74 13.89 22.11
CA LEU A 52 7.07 12.75 21.48
C LEU A 52 8.06 11.68 20.98
N PHE A 53 9.18 12.10 20.42
CA PHE A 53 10.13 11.22 19.73
C PHE A 53 11.49 11.06 20.45
N GLY A 54 11.71 11.71 21.60
CA GLY A 54 12.97 11.61 22.35
C GLY A 54 13.30 10.19 22.83
N GLY A 55 12.31 9.33 22.95
CA GLY A 55 12.47 7.90 23.28
C GLY A 55 12.43 6.97 22.05
N LEU A 56 12.42 7.49 20.83
CA LEU A 56 12.25 6.71 19.60
C LEU A 56 13.41 5.73 19.38
N LYS A 57 13.11 4.43 19.34
CA LYS A 57 14.09 3.35 19.17
C LYS A 57 14.13 2.78 17.76
N TYR A 58 12.98 2.74 17.09
CA TYR A 58 12.81 2.11 15.78
C TYR A 58 11.97 2.98 14.86
N ILE A 59 12.33 3.00 13.59
CA ILE A 59 11.51 3.51 12.48
C ILE A 59 11.33 2.35 11.52
N VAL A 60 10.09 2.00 11.24
CA VAL A 60 9.73 0.97 10.27
C VAL A 60 9.17 1.66 9.03
N VAL A 61 9.78 1.41 7.89
CA VAL A 61 9.33 1.88 6.57
C VAL A 61 8.71 0.69 5.86
N ASP A 62 7.41 0.68 5.76
CA ASP A 62 6.66 -0.33 5.04
C ASP A 62 6.63 -0.03 3.55
N GLU A 63 6.53 -1.09 2.71
CA GLU A 63 6.59 -0.99 1.25
C GLU A 63 7.81 -0.19 0.74
N LEU A 64 8.99 -0.49 1.31
CA LEU A 64 10.22 0.24 1.03
C LEU A 64 10.51 0.39 -0.47
N HIS A 65 10.12 -0.60 -1.30
CA HIS A 65 10.32 -0.56 -2.75
C HIS A 65 9.66 0.65 -3.41
N SER A 66 8.53 1.14 -2.88
CA SER A 66 7.82 2.29 -3.41
C SER A 66 8.57 3.62 -3.22
N PHE A 67 9.54 3.62 -2.28
CA PHE A 67 10.36 4.79 -1.94
C PHE A 67 11.70 4.84 -2.66
N LEU A 68 12.22 3.69 -3.16
CA LEU A 68 13.61 3.58 -3.60
C LEU A 68 13.99 4.47 -4.79
N ARG A 69 13.04 4.84 -5.66
CA ARG A 69 13.31 5.62 -6.88
C ARG A 69 12.33 6.75 -7.08
N SER A 70 11.75 7.25 -6.00
CA SER A 70 10.76 8.31 -6.06
C SER A 70 11.21 9.53 -5.28
N ASP A 71 10.78 10.70 -5.72
CA ASP A 71 10.99 11.97 -5.00
C ASP A 71 10.40 11.91 -3.60
N ARG A 72 9.25 11.23 -3.46
CA ARG A 72 8.61 10.96 -2.17
C ARG A 72 9.52 10.17 -1.24
N GLY A 73 10.30 9.23 -1.78
CA GLY A 73 11.28 8.50 -1.00
C GLY A 73 12.40 9.39 -0.48
N GLY A 74 13.02 10.18 -1.34
CA GLY A 74 14.03 11.16 -0.95
C GLY A 74 13.53 12.12 0.12
N GLN A 75 12.33 12.67 -0.05
CA GLN A 75 11.67 13.54 0.92
C GLN A 75 11.44 12.84 2.26
N THR A 76 10.93 11.59 2.24
CA THR A 76 10.69 10.80 3.46
C THR A 76 11.96 10.60 4.26
N PHE A 77 13.08 10.27 3.60
CA PHE A 77 14.34 10.07 4.31
C PHE A 77 14.95 11.37 4.83
N CYS A 78 14.77 12.48 4.12
CA CYS A 78 15.09 13.80 4.67
C CYS A 78 14.27 14.13 5.92
N LEU A 79 12.99 13.78 5.96
CA LEU A 79 12.14 13.94 7.15
C LEU A 79 12.62 13.09 8.31
N ILE A 80 13.01 11.84 8.08
CA ILE A 80 13.57 10.94 9.10
C ILE A 80 14.86 11.52 9.69
N GLU A 81 15.76 12.06 8.85
CA GLU A 81 16.99 12.71 9.31
C GLU A 81 16.71 13.94 10.16
N ARG A 82 15.83 14.80 9.70
CA ARG A 82 15.41 16.01 10.43
C ARG A 82 14.76 15.64 11.76
N LEU A 83 13.86 14.66 11.76
CA LEU A 83 13.21 14.15 12.97
C LEU A 83 14.26 13.66 13.97
N SER A 84 15.19 12.82 13.51
CA SER A 84 16.24 12.25 14.35
C SER A 84 17.10 13.35 15.00
N LYS A 85 17.46 14.39 14.25
CA LYS A 85 18.22 15.54 14.76
C LYS A 85 17.41 16.37 15.75
N LEU A 86 16.16 16.68 15.46
CA LEU A 86 15.32 17.48 16.33
C LEU A 86 14.95 16.76 17.65
N ALA A 87 14.76 15.45 17.57
CA ALA A 87 14.49 14.62 18.74
C ALA A 87 15.76 14.22 19.51
N GLY A 88 16.96 14.46 18.98
CA GLY A 88 18.23 14.07 19.60
C GLY A 88 18.46 12.56 19.67
N VAL A 89 17.93 11.80 18.70
CA VAL A 89 17.95 10.33 18.71
C VAL A 89 18.57 9.74 17.45
N ASN A 90 19.02 8.48 17.54
CA ASN A 90 19.51 7.71 16.40
C ASN A 90 18.76 6.36 16.36
N PRO A 91 17.52 6.33 15.85
CA PRO A 91 16.69 5.14 15.84
C PRO A 91 17.22 4.09 14.84
N ARG A 92 16.96 2.82 15.11
CA ARG A 92 17.19 1.76 14.14
C ARG A 92 16.13 1.85 13.04
N ARG A 93 16.55 1.76 11.78
CA ARG A 93 15.66 1.77 10.63
C ARG A 93 15.44 0.37 10.11
N ILE A 94 14.20 0.01 9.90
CA ILE A 94 13.77 -1.30 9.40
C ILE A 94 12.95 -1.03 8.14
N GLY A 95 13.38 -1.61 7.02
CA GLY A 95 12.62 -1.58 5.77
C GLY A 95 11.91 -2.91 5.57
N LEU A 96 10.61 -2.87 5.31
CA LEU A 96 9.81 -4.01 4.93
C LEU A 96 9.43 -3.86 3.46
N SER A 97 9.50 -4.95 2.71
CA SER A 97 9.09 -4.95 1.31
C SER A 97 8.87 -6.35 0.81
N ALA A 98 7.80 -6.54 0.03
CA ALA A 98 7.49 -7.81 -0.63
C ALA A 98 8.47 -8.09 -1.79
N THR A 99 8.90 -7.05 -2.50
CA THR A 99 9.71 -7.15 -3.71
C THR A 99 10.88 -6.16 -3.67
N ILE A 100 12.11 -6.67 -3.50
CA ILE A 100 13.31 -5.84 -3.62
C ILE A 100 14.23 -6.49 -4.65
N GLY A 101 14.40 -5.86 -5.80
CA GLY A 101 15.29 -6.34 -6.86
C GLY A 101 16.78 -6.20 -6.49
N ASN A 102 17.14 -5.13 -5.80
CA ASN A 102 18.52 -4.84 -5.41
C ASN A 102 18.65 -4.53 -3.91
N LEU A 103 19.00 -5.56 -3.13
CA LEU A 103 19.18 -5.44 -1.67
C LEU A 103 20.29 -4.47 -1.28
N LYS A 104 21.34 -4.31 -2.10
CA LYS A 104 22.45 -3.38 -1.80
C LYS A 104 21.98 -1.93 -1.91
N GLU A 105 21.23 -1.61 -2.97
CA GLU A 105 20.66 -0.28 -3.18
C GLU A 105 19.67 0.07 -2.06
N ALA A 106 18.74 -0.84 -1.75
CA ALA A 106 17.78 -0.67 -0.66
C ALA A 106 18.47 -0.48 0.71
N SER A 107 19.52 -1.25 0.97
CA SER A 107 20.29 -1.15 2.20
C SER A 107 21.04 0.18 2.30
N ALA A 108 21.66 0.64 1.22
CA ALA A 108 22.35 1.93 1.17
C ALA A 108 21.37 3.09 1.37
N PHE A 109 20.19 3.01 0.72
CA PHE A 109 19.15 4.01 0.83
C PHE A 109 18.59 4.10 2.27
N LEU A 110 18.24 2.96 2.86
CA LEU A 110 17.73 2.90 4.24
C LEU A 110 18.77 3.36 5.27
N GLY A 111 20.04 3.06 5.02
CA GLY A 111 21.15 3.41 5.90
C GLY A 111 21.69 4.84 5.72
N ALA A 112 21.26 5.56 4.68
CA ALA A 112 21.75 6.90 4.38
C ALA A 112 21.60 7.85 5.60
N GLY A 113 22.67 8.59 5.92
CA GLY A 113 22.71 9.49 7.07
C GLY A 113 22.82 8.81 8.45
N SER A 114 22.74 7.47 8.53
CA SER A 114 22.93 6.71 9.77
C SER A 114 24.36 6.20 9.88
N ASN A 115 24.92 6.22 11.10
CA ASN A 115 26.21 5.59 11.40
C ASN A 115 26.07 4.10 11.80
N ARG A 116 24.88 3.52 11.69
CA ARG A 116 24.63 2.12 12.01
C ARG A 116 24.94 1.21 10.84
N LYS A 117 25.48 0.02 11.13
CA LYS A 117 25.70 -1.02 10.13
C LYS A 117 24.34 -1.51 9.60
N THR A 118 24.19 -1.51 8.29
CA THR A 118 23.01 -2.07 7.62
C THR A 118 23.19 -3.58 7.41
N VAL A 119 22.15 -4.34 7.67
CA VAL A 119 22.08 -5.79 7.47
C VAL A 119 20.83 -6.12 6.65
N ALA A 120 21.00 -6.88 5.58
CA ALA A 120 19.90 -7.42 4.79
C ALA A 120 19.87 -8.96 4.96
N PRO A 121 19.00 -9.49 5.83
CA PRO A 121 18.90 -10.93 6.01
C PRO A 121 18.34 -11.58 4.74
N LYS A 122 18.99 -12.64 4.27
CA LYS A 122 18.46 -13.47 3.19
C LYS A 122 17.46 -14.44 3.81
N VAL A 123 16.21 -14.29 3.46
CA VAL A 123 15.17 -15.27 3.78
C VAL A 123 15.18 -16.33 2.67
N GLN A 124 15.33 -17.60 3.06
CA GLN A 124 15.17 -18.70 2.12
C GLN A 124 13.67 -18.85 1.88
N ASN A 125 13.20 -18.33 0.76
CA ASN A 125 11.83 -18.59 0.32
C ASN A 125 11.75 -20.01 -0.23
N GLN A 126 10.75 -20.77 0.19
CA GLN A 126 10.40 -22.00 -0.51
C GLN A 126 9.93 -21.62 -1.92
N PRO A 127 10.32 -22.38 -2.95
CA PRO A 127 9.86 -22.12 -4.30
C PRO A 127 8.34 -22.22 -4.35
N GLN A 128 7.68 -21.12 -4.70
CA GLN A 128 6.24 -21.11 -4.94
C GLN A 128 6.00 -21.50 -6.39
N ILE A 129 5.09 -22.45 -6.58
CA ILE A 129 4.63 -22.85 -7.91
C ILE A 129 3.51 -21.87 -8.31
N TRP A 130 3.75 -21.13 -9.39
CA TRP A 130 2.76 -20.21 -9.96
C TRP A 130 2.14 -20.83 -11.19
N HIS A 131 0.82 -20.83 -11.25
CA HIS A 131 0.06 -21.12 -12.46
C HIS A 131 -0.48 -19.78 -12.96
N LEU A 132 0.17 -19.22 -13.98
CA LEU A 132 -0.18 -17.90 -14.52
C LEU A 132 -0.89 -18.10 -15.85
N SER A 133 -2.02 -17.42 -16.04
CA SER A 133 -2.67 -17.22 -17.34
C SER A 133 -2.91 -15.72 -17.55
N MET A 134 -2.98 -15.32 -18.81
CA MET A 134 -3.34 -13.98 -19.22
C MET A 134 -4.47 -14.07 -20.23
N GLU A 135 -5.58 -13.47 -19.93
CA GLU A 135 -6.76 -13.40 -20.79
C GLU A 135 -6.94 -11.96 -21.29
N HIS A 136 -7.32 -11.83 -22.54
CA HIS A 136 -7.51 -10.53 -23.18
C HIS A 136 -8.93 -10.43 -23.70
N PHE A 137 -9.65 -9.40 -23.27
CA PHE A 137 -11.02 -9.14 -23.67
C PHE A 137 -11.08 -7.91 -24.56
N TYR A 138 -11.80 -8.00 -25.67
CA TYR A 138 -12.06 -6.88 -26.55
C TYR A 138 -13.45 -6.32 -26.25
N GLN A 139 -13.52 -5.05 -25.95
CA GLN A 139 -14.79 -4.33 -25.87
C GLN A 139 -15.15 -3.87 -27.28
N THR A 140 -16.27 -4.34 -27.80
CA THR A 140 -16.84 -3.84 -29.05
C THR A 140 -17.61 -2.56 -28.72
N ASP A 141 -17.23 -1.45 -29.35
CA ASP A 141 -17.92 -0.18 -29.20
C ASP A 141 -19.38 -0.35 -29.71
N PRO A 142 -20.42 -0.19 -28.88
CA PRO A 142 -21.80 -0.36 -29.28
C PRO A 142 -22.22 0.57 -30.42
N GLN A 143 -21.48 1.65 -30.64
CA GLN A 143 -21.74 2.62 -31.72
C GLN A 143 -21.10 2.23 -33.06
N ALA A 144 -20.13 1.31 -33.08
CA ALA A 144 -19.49 0.90 -34.31
C ALA A 144 -20.32 -0.11 -35.14
N SER A 145 -21.31 -0.75 -34.54
CA SER A 145 -22.14 -1.81 -35.20
C SER A 145 -23.36 -1.28 -35.92
N SER A 146 -23.62 0.04 -36.00
CA SER A 146 -24.83 0.59 -36.60
C SER A 146 -24.76 0.89 -38.11
N LYS A 147 -23.65 0.56 -38.79
CA LYS A 147 -23.52 0.91 -40.23
C LYS A 147 -23.78 -0.22 -41.23
N ASP A 148 -23.83 -1.50 -40.82
CA ASP A 148 -24.09 -2.61 -41.71
C ASP A 148 -24.97 -3.70 -41.08
N PHE A 149 -26.10 -3.31 -40.47
CA PHE A 149 -27.04 -4.27 -39.90
C PHE A 149 -28.09 -4.68 -40.93
N ASP A 150 -28.05 -5.93 -41.38
CA ASP A 150 -29.08 -6.56 -42.20
C ASP A 150 -30.11 -7.30 -41.32
N PRO A 151 -31.38 -6.83 -41.23
CA PRO A 151 -32.38 -7.41 -40.37
C PRO A 151 -32.86 -8.82 -40.72
N SER A 152 -32.39 -9.39 -41.81
CA SER A 152 -32.89 -10.68 -42.35
C SER A 152 -32.20 -11.92 -41.82
N GLN A 153 -31.19 -11.78 -40.94
CA GLN A 153 -30.37 -12.89 -40.39
C GLN A 153 -30.52 -13.06 -38.88
N ILE A 154 -31.77 -12.93 -38.35
CA ILE A 154 -31.99 -13.20 -36.92
C ILE A 154 -32.39 -14.66 -36.76
N GLU A 155 -31.49 -15.52 -36.37
CA GLU A 155 -31.83 -16.80 -35.73
C GLU A 155 -32.25 -16.55 -34.26
N PRO A 156 -33.31 -17.20 -33.75
CA PRO A 156 -33.76 -17.01 -32.38
C PRO A 156 -32.71 -17.64 -31.42
N LYS A 157 -31.96 -16.81 -30.72
CA LYS A 157 -31.09 -17.25 -29.63
C LYS A 157 -31.97 -17.65 -28.45
N THR A 158 -31.91 -18.94 -28.12
CA THR A 158 -32.39 -19.57 -26.90
C THR A 158 -31.81 -18.92 -25.66
N ASP A 159 -32.62 -18.83 -24.59
CA ASP A 159 -32.37 -18.47 -23.20
C ASP A 159 -30.89 -18.29 -22.81
N GLN A 160 -30.35 -17.09 -22.98
CA GLN A 160 -29.05 -16.71 -22.44
C GLN A 160 -29.27 -15.86 -21.20
N ALA A 161 -28.55 -16.22 -20.14
CA ALA A 161 -28.38 -15.40 -18.95
C ALA A 161 -28.05 -13.94 -19.33
N PRO A 162 -28.41 -12.95 -18.51
CA PRO A 162 -28.15 -11.55 -18.81
C PRO A 162 -26.68 -11.39 -19.19
N GLU A 163 -26.46 -10.87 -20.40
CA GLU A 163 -25.16 -10.62 -20.95
C GLU A 163 -24.50 -9.57 -20.03
N LEU A 164 -23.54 -10.00 -19.23
CA LEU A 164 -22.74 -9.10 -18.38
C LEU A 164 -22.14 -8.03 -19.29
N ALA A 165 -22.32 -6.77 -18.94
CA ALA A 165 -21.93 -5.62 -19.75
C ALA A 165 -20.40 -5.58 -20.04
N ASP A 166 -19.61 -6.28 -19.23
CA ASP A 166 -18.16 -6.41 -19.40
C ASP A 166 -17.76 -7.90 -19.41
N PRO A 167 -17.24 -8.42 -20.54
CA PRO A 167 -16.83 -9.82 -20.64
C PRO A 167 -15.68 -10.20 -19.68
N GLY A 168 -14.86 -9.23 -19.27
CA GLY A 168 -13.79 -9.46 -18.28
C GLY A 168 -14.34 -9.69 -16.89
N ILE A 169 -15.37 -8.95 -16.48
CA ILE A 169 -16.05 -9.15 -15.19
C ILE A 169 -16.76 -10.51 -15.17
N GLY A 170 -17.44 -10.88 -16.26
CA GLY A 170 -18.06 -12.20 -16.40
C GLY A 170 -17.07 -13.34 -16.22
N TYR A 171 -15.91 -13.23 -16.85
CA TYR A 171 -14.82 -14.20 -16.71
C TYR A 171 -14.31 -14.31 -15.25
N ILE A 172 -14.11 -13.16 -14.59
CA ILE A 172 -13.71 -13.12 -13.18
C ILE A 172 -14.74 -13.84 -12.31
N PHE A 173 -16.03 -13.55 -12.50
CA PHE A 173 -17.11 -14.17 -11.75
C PHE A 173 -17.14 -15.69 -11.93
N GLU A 174 -17.05 -16.20 -13.15
CA GLU A 174 -17.03 -17.65 -13.41
C GLU A 174 -15.85 -18.35 -12.73
N HIS A 175 -14.67 -17.72 -12.73
CA HIS A 175 -13.45 -18.32 -12.18
C HIS A 175 -13.31 -18.17 -10.67
N THR A 176 -14.03 -17.24 -10.05
CA THR A 176 -14.00 -17.01 -8.60
C THR A 176 -15.16 -17.66 -7.87
N ARG A 177 -16.25 -17.99 -8.57
CA ARG A 177 -17.45 -18.56 -7.98
C ARG A 177 -17.17 -19.83 -7.18
N GLY A 178 -17.58 -19.85 -5.90
CA GLY A 178 -17.40 -20.97 -4.99
C GLY A 178 -15.95 -21.19 -4.55
N ARG A 179 -15.04 -20.27 -4.81
CA ARG A 179 -13.62 -20.36 -4.41
C ARG A 179 -13.25 -19.16 -3.55
N LYS A 180 -12.22 -19.35 -2.72
CA LYS A 180 -11.62 -18.26 -1.96
C LYS A 180 -10.57 -17.57 -2.84
N CYS A 181 -10.92 -16.42 -3.39
CA CYS A 181 -10.09 -15.68 -4.35
C CYS A 181 -9.80 -14.28 -3.85
N LEU A 182 -8.71 -13.70 -4.33
CA LEU A 182 -8.38 -12.29 -4.18
C LEU A 182 -8.42 -11.65 -5.57
N VAL A 183 -9.35 -10.73 -5.78
CA VAL A 183 -9.45 -9.93 -7.00
C VAL A 183 -8.81 -8.58 -6.72
N VAL A 184 -7.90 -8.15 -7.59
CA VAL A 184 -7.19 -6.87 -7.47
C VAL A 184 -7.51 -6.02 -8.69
N THR A 185 -7.94 -4.80 -8.47
CA THR A 185 -8.28 -3.81 -9.50
C THR A 185 -7.40 -2.57 -9.36
N ASN A 186 -7.32 -1.75 -10.41
CA ASN A 186 -6.51 -0.53 -10.42
C ASN A 186 -7.23 0.68 -9.80
N SER A 187 -8.55 0.64 -9.69
CA SER A 187 -9.35 1.76 -9.17
C SER A 187 -10.43 1.30 -8.21
N ARG A 188 -10.96 2.24 -7.42
CA ARG A 188 -12.11 1.98 -6.54
C ARG A 188 -13.38 1.71 -7.34
N GLU A 189 -13.58 2.41 -8.45
CA GLU A 189 -14.73 2.25 -9.34
C GLU A 189 -14.78 0.83 -9.92
N GLU A 190 -13.64 0.32 -10.40
CA GLU A 190 -13.55 -1.07 -10.86
C GLU A 190 -13.80 -2.07 -9.73
N CYS A 191 -13.31 -1.80 -8.52
CA CYS A 191 -13.55 -2.65 -7.36
C CYS A 191 -15.06 -2.70 -7.02
N GLU A 192 -15.74 -1.56 -7.04
CA GLU A 192 -17.16 -1.47 -6.80
C GLU A 192 -17.97 -2.17 -7.91
N ALA A 193 -17.57 -2.03 -9.18
CA ALA A 193 -18.19 -2.72 -10.30
C ALA A 193 -18.12 -4.25 -10.14
N VAL A 194 -16.94 -4.79 -9.81
CA VAL A 194 -16.77 -6.24 -9.56
C VAL A 194 -17.57 -6.75 -8.36
N CYS A 195 -17.85 -5.90 -7.38
CA CYS A 195 -18.63 -6.29 -6.18
C CYS A 195 -20.14 -6.20 -6.37
N GLN A 196 -20.64 -5.48 -7.38
CA GLN A 196 -22.08 -5.28 -7.61
C GLN A 196 -22.71 -6.39 -8.46
N GLU A 197 -21.93 -7.21 -9.10
CA GLU A 197 -22.35 -8.38 -9.86
C GLU A 197 -22.06 -9.71 -9.12
#